data_65698267a044761231e3b980d169f728
#
_entry.id   65698267a044761231e3b980d169f728
#
_cell.length_a   1.000
_cell.length_b   1.000
_cell.length_c   1.000
_cell.angle_alpha   90.00
_cell.angle_beta   90.00
_cell.angle_gamma   90.00
#
_symmetry.space_group_name_H-M   'P 1'
#
loop_
_entity.id
_entity.type
_entity.pdbx_description
1 polymer ?
#
loop_
_entity_poly.entity_id
_entity_poly.type
_entity_poly.pdbx_seq_one_letter_code
_entity_poly.pdbx_strand_id
1 'polypeptide(L)'
;MKTVILNSKGTDVVALQAILRSQGFIGQNGKPLSIDGNAGNNTIFAINSYQSMMRAYCIECGTNGHNDSSCGAKMWECLLGGDC
;
A
#
# COMPACT_ATOMS: atom_id res chain seq x y z
N MET A 1 -5.07 4.01 11.61
CA MET A 1 -4.23 4.67 10.56
C MET A 1 -5.12 5.37 9.57
N LYS A 2 -4.68 6.50 9.07
CA LYS A 2 -5.43 7.24 8.06
C LYS A 2 -5.34 6.59 6.70
N THR A 3 -6.37 6.76 5.89
CA THR A 3 -6.33 6.33 4.49
C THR A 3 -5.25 7.10 3.74
N VAL A 4 -4.42 6.40 2.98
CA VAL A 4 -3.36 7.00 2.16
C VAL A 4 -3.79 6.95 0.70
N ILE A 5 -3.80 8.11 0.07
CA ILE A 5 -4.09 8.27 -1.36
C ILE A 5 -2.93 9.03 -2.02
N LEU A 6 -3.01 9.21 -3.32
CA LEU A 6 -2.00 9.99 -4.04
C LEU A 6 -1.86 11.38 -3.40
N ASN A 7 -0.63 11.79 -3.19
CA ASN A 7 -0.25 13.06 -2.56
C ASN A 7 -0.49 13.16 -1.06
N SER A 8 -0.92 12.09 -0.41
CA SER A 8 -0.95 12.06 1.06
C SER A 8 0.45 12.25 1.62
N LYS A 9 0.54 12.91 2.77
CA LYS A 9 1.83 13.19 3.44
C LYS A 9 1.70 12.93 4.94
N GLY A 10 2.84 12.61 5.56
CA GLY A 10 2.92 12.48 7.01
C GLY A 10 3.38 11.11 7.46
N THR A 11 3.23 10.87 8.78
CA THR A 11 3.74 9.65 9.42
C THR A 11 3.02 8.39 8.96
N ASP A 12 1.74 8.47 8.61
CA ASP A 12 1.03 7.31 8.07
C ASP A 12 1.63 6.85 6.75
N VAL A 13 2.05 7.79 5.92
CA VAL A 13 2.72 7.46 4.65
C VAL A 13 4.08 6.82 4.92
N VAL A 14 4.85 7.37 5.88
CA VAL A 14 6.13 6.78 6.27
C VAL A 14 5.95 5.33 6.70
N ALA A 15 4.97 5.07 7.56
CA ALA A 15 4.69 3.71 8.03
C ALA A 15 4.34 2.78 6.87
N LEU A 16 3.47 3.22 5.97
CA LEU A 16 3.07 2.43 4.80
C LEU A 16 4.27 2.12 3.90
N GLN A 17 5.07 3.12 3.59
CA GLN A 17 6.24 2.94 2.75
C GLN A 17 7.25 1.97 3.37
N ALA A 18 7.47 2.08 4.68
CA ALA A 18 8.38 1.19 5.39
C ALA A 18 7.87 -0.26 5.35
N ILE A 19 6.58 -0.47 5.58
CA ILE A 19 6.00 -1.82 5.57
C ILE A 19 6.07 -2.42 4.16
N LEU A 20 5.64 -1.67 3.14
CA LEU A 20 5.66 -2.16 1.76
C LEU A 20 7.09 -2.46 1.31
N ARG A 21 8.03 -1.59 1.65
CA ARG A 21 9.44 -1.82 1.32
C ARG A 21 9.99 -3.07 2.01
N SER A 22 9.64 -3.28 3.27
CA SER A 22 10.12 -4.44 4.02
C SER A 22 9.59 -5.76 3.45
N GLN A 23 8.43 -5.72 2.78
CA GLN A 23 7.84 -6.89 2.13
C GLN A 23 8.30 -7.07 0.68
N GLY A 24 9.19 -6.23 0.20
CA GLY A 24 9.77 -6.36 -1.14
C GLY A 24 8.99 -5.70 -2.25
N PHE A 25 7.98 -4.88 -1.93
CA PHE A 25 7.26 -4.14 -2.96
C PHE A 25 8.10 -2.99 -3.48
N ILE A 26 8.02 -2.78 -4.78
CA ILE A 26 8.82 -1.77 -5.47
C ILE A 26 7.90 -0.70 -6.06
N GLY A 27 8.50 0.43 -6.44
CA GLY A 27 7.78 1.48 -7.12
C GLY A 27 7.65 1.24 -8.61
N GLN A 28 6.99 2.15 -9.30
CA GLN A 28 6.81 2.12 -10.74
C GLN A 28 8.15 2.11 -11.48
N ASN A 29 9.18 2.67 -10.87
CA ASN A 29 10.53 2.71 -11.43
C ASN A 29 11.32 1.41 -11.24
N GLY A 30 10.72 0.38 -10.64
CA GLY A 30 11.38 -0.90 -10.41
C GLY A 30 12.37 -0.91 -9.24
N LYS A 31 12.40 0.13 -8.43
CA LYS A 31 13.32 0.27 -7.30
C LYS A 31 12.57 0.23 -5.97
N PRO A 32 13.24 -0.11 -4.86
CA PRO A 32 12.61 -0.05 -3.54
C PRO A 32 12.02 1.33 -3.27
N LEU A 33 10.92 1.38 -2.51
CA LEU A 33 10.28 2.64 -2.19
C LEU A 33 11.19 3.54 -1.34
N SER A 34 11.15 4.84 -1.62
CA SER A 34 11.73 5.84 -0.72
C SER A 34 10.79 6.04 0.47
N ILE A 35 11.34 6.08 1.67
CA ILE A 35 10.56 6.32 2.88
C ILE A 35 10.65 7.82 3.18
N ASP A 36 9.91 8.60 2.41
CA ASP A 36 9.98 10.07 2.46
C ASP A 36 8.71 10.73 3.00
N GLY A 37 7.69 9.93 3.36
CA GLY A 37 6.44 10.46 3.87
C GLY A 37 5.54 11.10 2.82
N ASN A 38 5.82 10.86 1.55
CA ASN A 38 5.10 11.46 0.42
C ASN A 38 4.55 10.35 -0.46
N ALA A 39 3.24 10.24 -0.56
CA ALA A 39 2.58 9.20 -1.37
C ALA A 39 2.57 9.61 -2.84
N GLY A 40 3.71 9.47 -3.49
CA GLY A 40 3.83 9.72 -4.93
C GLY A 40 3.45 8.49 -5.76
N ASN A 41 3.70 8.58 -7.07
CA ASN A 41 3.32 7.51 -8.01
C ASN A 41 3.94 6.15 -7.65
N ASN A 42 5.17 6.14 -7.15
CA ASN A 42 5.83 4.89 -6.76
C ASN A 42 5.13 4.23 -5.57
N THR A 43 4.71 5.02 -4.59
CA THR A 43 3.96 4.51 -3.45
C THR A 43 2.61 3.95 -3.89
N ILE A 44 1.89 4.67 -4.75
CA ILE A 44 0.59 4.22 -5.27
C ILE A 44 0.76 2.94 -6.09
N PHE A 45 1.80 2.85 -6.91
CA PHE A 45 2.11 1.62 -7.65
C PHE A 45 2.28 0.43 -6.70
N ALA A 46 3.01 0.63 -5.60
CA ALA A 46 3.22 -0.43 -4.61
C ALA A 46 1.92 -0.80 -3.89
N ILE A 47 1.04 0.17 -3.60
CA ILE A 47 -0.28 -0.11 -3.02
C ILE A 47 -1.06 -1.03 -3.95
N ASN A 48 -1.13 -0.71 -5.23
CA ASN A 48 -1.86 -1.52 -6.20
C ASN A 48 -1.23 -2.91 -6.36
N SER A 49 0.09 -3.01 -6.33
CA SER A 49 0.80 -4.30 -6.38
C SER A 49 0.43 -5.17 -5.18
N TYR A 50 0.39 -4.58 -3.99
CA TYR A 50 0.00 -5.29 -2.77
C TYR A 50 -1.45 -5.78 -2.87
N GLN A 51 -2.36 -4.92 -3.31
CA GLN A 51 -3.78 -5.28 -3.44
C GLN A 51 -3.97 -6.42 -4.45
N SER A 52 -3.24 -6.38 -5.57
CA SER A 52 -3.29 -7.44 -6.57
C SER A 52 -2.78 -8.76 -5.99
N MET A 53 -1.68 -8.73 -5.24
CA MET A 53 -1.13 -9.92 -4.61
C MET A 53 -2.13 -10.52 -3.60
N MET A 54 -2.71 -9.68 -2.76
CA MET A 54 -3.66 -10.16 -1.75
C MET A 54 -4.91 -10.74 -2.39
N ARG A 55 -5.39 -10.15 -3.48
CA ARG A 55 -6.53 -10.69 -4.21
C ARG A 55 -6.23 -12.07 -4.78
N ALA A 56 -5.01 -12.32 -5.21
CA ALA A 56 -4.59 -13.64 -5.68
C ALA A 56 -4.70 -14.70 -4.57
N TYR A 57 -4.67 -14.28 -3.31
CA TYR A 57 -4.90 -15.15 -2.15
C TYR A 57 -6.33 -15.07 -1.63
N CYS A 58 -7.26 -14.55 -2.45
CA CYS A 58 -8.68 -14.40 -2.10
C CYS A 58 -8.90 -13.44 -0.93
N ILE A 59 -8.03 -12.46 -0.75
CA ILE A 59 -8.14 -11.44 0.30
C ILE A 59 -8.40 -10.09 -0.35
N GLU A 60 -9.55 -9.49 -0.04
CA GLU A 60 -9.94 -8.21 -0.64
C GLU A 60 -9.37 -7.04 0.16
N CYS A 61 -8.46 -6.31 -0.44
CA CYS A 61 -7.86 -5.11 0.16
C CYS A 61 -8.16 -3.84 -0.65
N GLY A 62 -8.81 -4.00 -1.80
CA GLY A 62 -9.27 -2.89 -2.64
C GLY A 62 -10.76 -2.66 -2.48
N THR A 63 -11.43 -2.26 -3.53
CA THR A 63 -12.85 -1.99 -3.56
C THR A 63 -13.54 -2.86 -4.60
N ASN A 64 -14.50 -3.69 -4.17
CA ASN A 64 -15.35 -4.51 -5.07
C ASN A 64 -14.54 -5.32 -6.10
N GLY A 65 -13.43 -5.91 -5.67
CA GLY A 65 -12.61 -6.73 -6.55
C GLY A 65 -11.65 -5.95 -7.44
N HIS A 66 -11.51 -4.65 -7.22
CA HIS A 66 -10.62 -3.78 -7.99
C HIS A 66 -9.60 -3.11 -7.10
N ASN A 67 -8.43 -2.80 -7.66
CA ASN A 67 -7.46 -1.95 -6.98
C ASN A 67 -8.00 -0.53 -6.97
N ASP A 68 -7.95 0.13 -5.82
CA ASP A 68 -8.53 1.48 -5.68
C ASP A 68 -7.47 2.55 -5.49
N SER A 69 -6.20 2.22 -5.64
CA SER A 69 -5.07 3.15 -5.53
C SER A 69 -5.01 3.86 -4.18
N SER A 70 -5.56 3.23 -3.15
CA SER A 70 -5.55 3.81 -1.80
C SER A 70 -5.30 2.72 -0.76
N CYS A 71 -4.73 3.14 0.38
CA CYS A 71 -4.54 2.26 1.53
C CYS A 71 -5.57 2.62 2.58
N GLY A 72 -6.72 1.98 2.51
CA GLY A 72 -7.80 2.17 3.46
C GLY A 72 -7.75 1.19 4.62
N ALA A 73 -8.82 1.12 5.39
CA ALA A 73 -8.87 0.31 6.60
C ALA A 73 -8.59 -1.17 6.35
N LYS A 74 -9.15 -1.74 5.29
CA LYS A 74 -8.94 -3.16 4.97
C LYS A 74 -7.48 -3.48 4.69
N MET A 75 -6.82 -2.63 3.89
CA MET A 75 -5.42 -2.84 3.56
C MET A 75 -4.55 -2.65 4.80
N TRP A 76 -4.84 -1.65 5.64
CA TRP A 76 -4.12 -1.46 6.89
C TRP A 76 -4.24 -2.68 7.81
N GLU A 77 -5.41 -3.28 7.90
CA GLU A 77 -5.59 -4.49 8.69
C GLU A 77 -4.67 -5.61 8.22
N CYS A 78 -4.59 -5.84 6.92
CA CYS A 78 -3.73 -6.87 6.35
C CYS A 78 -2.25 -6.56 6.62
N LEU A 79 -1.85 -5.31 6.41
CA LEU A 79 -0.46 -4.89 6.60
C LEU A 79 -0.02 -5.01 8.07
N LEU A 80 -0.91 -4.74 9.00
CA LEU A 80 -0.59 -4.73 10.42
C LEU A 80 -0.85 -6.07 11.10
N GLY A 81 -1.10 -7.13 10.31
CA GLY A 81 -1.25 -8.47 10.85
C GLY A 81 -2.65 -8.81 11.31
N GLY A 82 -3.65 -8.16 10.74
CA GLY A 82 -5.05 -8.52 10.99
C GLY A 82 -5.41 -9.87 10.39
N ASP A 83 -6.68 -10.25 10.49
CA ASP A 83 -7.18 -11.54 10.03
C ASP A 83 -7.35 -11.57 8.52
N CYS A 84 -6.27 -11.62 7.83
CA CYS A 84 -6.28 -11.73 6.37
C CYS A 84 -5.95 -13.14 5.93
#